data_1877d1d9a8b7b4db65ef83c19d9b6e9c
#
_entry.id   1877d1d9a8b7b4db65ef83c19d9b6e9c
#
_cell.length_a   1.000
_cell.length_b   1.000
_cell.length_c   1.000
_cell.angle_alpha   90.00
_cell.angle_beta   90.00
_cell.angle_gamma   90.00
#
_symmetry.space_group_name_H-M   'P 1'
#
loop_
_entity.id
_entity.type
_entity.pdbx_description
1 polymer ?
#
loop_
_entity_poly.entity_id
_entity_poly.type
_entity_poly.pdbx_seq_one_letter_code
_entity_poly.pdbx_strand_id
1 'polypeptide(L)'
;MEVVIKMGKKSLVLILAIVVLAGGAGYFWTKNRLLREELGVKGKSVAKESVAGSQATATPTQKNYKSVLGGFLVTDKEVCLAGGKPLVYFFGSSSCPHCTWEKPVMAKVAKSFGEEIDYHENFDSSTDSEVFEKYADINPGYVPFLVLGCKYARVGSGERLGKDNAESTLLEEEAIKTILCKLTTGKPQSVCDGLKDKISQIE
;
A
#
# COMPACT_ATOMS: atom_id res chain seq x y z
N MET A 1 63.28 30.90 -10.52
CA MET A 1 63.20 29.41 -10.62
C MET A 1 61.74 29.06 -10.80
N GLU A 2 61.27 28.98 -12.07
CA GLU A 2 59.83 28.63 -12.35
C GLU A 2 59.72 27.12 -12.35
N VAL A 3 58.87 26.63 -11.46
CA VAL A 3 58.52 25.20 -11.39
C VAL A 3 57.38 24.95 -12.37
N VAL A 4 57.70 24.47 -13.56
CA VAL A 4 56.70 24.03 -14.55
C VAL A 4 56.18 22.64 -14.14
N ILE A 5 55.00 22.57 -13.53
CA ILE A 5 54.35 21.32 -13.19
C ILE A 5 53.71 20.75 -14.46
N LYS A 6 54.31 19.70 -15.01
CA LYS A 6 53.82 18.97 -16.20
C LYS A 6 52.69 18.03 -15.76
N MET A 7 51.46 18.55 -15.74
CA MET A 7 50.27 17.77 -15.38
C MET A 7 49.85 16.85 -16.52
N GLY A 8 49.76 15.56 -16.25
CA GLY A 8 49.28 14.58 -17.21
C GLY A 8 47.77 14.72 -17.50
N LYS A 9 47.34 14.36 -18.72
CA LYS A 9 45.90 14.45 -19.15
C LYS A 9 44.90 13.85 -18.14
N LYS A 10 45.28 12.79 -17.42
CA LYS A 10 44.45 12.15 -16.39
C LYS A 10 44.22 13.03 -15.17
N SER A 11 45.24 13.80 -14.73
CA SER A 11 45.11 14.74 -13.61
C SER A 11 44.24 15.93 -13.95
N LEU A 12 44.26 16.41 -15.20
CA LEU A 12 43.42 17.52 -15.65
C LEU A 12 41.93 17.15 -15.64
N VAL A 13 41.61 15.94 -16.10
CA VAL A 13 40.23 15.41 -16.08
C VAL A 13 39.70 15.26 -14.65
N LEU A 14 40.55 14.78 -13.72
CA LEU A 14 40.15 14.62 -12.31
C LEU A 14 39.85 15.97 -11.63
N ILE A 15 40.67 16.99 -11.89
CA ILE A 15 40.46 18.35 -11.35
C ILE A 15 39.19 18.97 -11.92
N LEU A 16 38.94 18.83 -13.23
CA LEU A 16 37.68 19.29 -13.83
C LEU A 16 36.43 18.61 -13.23
N ALA A 17 36.49 17.30 -12.98
CA ALA A 17 35.40 16.58 -12.35
C ALA A 17 35.12 17.08 -10.92
N ILE A 18 36.16 17.36 -10.13
CA ILE A 18 36.00 17.88 -8.75
C ILE A 18 35.38 19.29 -8.76
N VAL A 19 35.81 20.15 -9.69
CA VAL A 19 35.27 21.53 -9.81
C VAL A 19 33.78 21.51 -10.21
N VAL A 20 33.37 20.62 -11.10
CA VAL A 20 31.94 20.47 -11.50
C VAL A 20 31.11 19.96 -10.35
N LEU A 21 31.58 18.98 -9.57
CA LEU A 21 30.86 18.43 -8.42
C LEU A 21 30.73 19.46 -7.29
N ALA A 22 31.78 20.20 -6.98
CA ALA A 22 31.76 21.24 -5.96
C ALA A 22 30.87 22.44 -6.37
N GLY A 23 30.94 22.86 -7.63
CA GLY A 23 30.09 23.92 -8.16
C GLY A 23 28.60 23.56 -8.21
N GLY A 24 28.30 22.29 -8.59
CA GLY A 24 26.92 21.79 -8.61
C GLY A 24 26.28 21.74 -7.23
N ALA A 25 27.02 21.29 -6.21
CA ALA A 25 26.54 21.23 -4.83
C ALA A 25 26.26 22.63 -4.25
N GLY A 26 27.15 23.60 -4.53
CA GLY A 26 26.99 24.99 -4.10
C GLY A 26 25.76 25.67 -4.76
N TYR A 27 25.57 25.45 -6.05
CA TYR A 27 24.43 26.01 -6.80
C TYR A 27 23.10 25.44 -6.30
N PHE A 28 23.04 24.13 -6.01
CA PHE A 28 21.83 23.49 -5.49
C PHE A 28 21.46 23.97 -4.08
N TRP A 29 22.47 24.20 -3.24
CA TRP A 29 22.27 24.66 -1.87
C TRP A 29 21.77 26.12 -1.82
N THR A 30 22.33 27.02 -2.66
CA THR A 30 21.89 28.42 -2.75
C THR A 30 20.49 28.55 -3.33
N LYS A 31 20.13 27.76 -4.36
CA LYS A 31 18.80 27.78 -4.96
C LYS A 31 17.71 27.27 -4.00
N ASN A 32 18.00 26.22 -3.23
CA ASN A 32 17.10 25.72 -2.19
C ASN A 32 16.93 26.71 -1.02
N ARG A 33 17.96 27.50 -0.71
CA ARG A 33 17.87 28.53 0.33
C ARG A 33 16.95 29.69 -0.10
N LEU A 34 17.08 30.17 -1.33
CA LEU A 34 16.23 31.23 -1.88
C LEU A 34 14.77 30.80 -1.97
N LEU A 35 14.48 29.56 -2.37
CA LEU A 35 13.11 29.03 -2.39
C LEU A 35 12.48 28.91 -1.00
N ARG A 36 13.29 28.68 0.05
CA ARG A 36 12.81 28.66 1.44
C ARG A 36 12.50 30.07 1.97
N GLU A 37 13.20 31.08 1.52
CA GLU A 37 12.94 32.48 1.89
C GLU A 37 11.65 33.01 1.23
N GLU A 38 11.37 32.63 -0.03
CA GLU A 38 10.12 32.97 -0.71
C GLU A 38 8.88 32.29 -0.11
N LEU A 39 9.03 31.08 0.46
CA LEU A 39 7.93 30.35 1.10
C LEU A 39 7.70 30.75 2.57
N GLY A 40 8.39 31.75 3.09
CA GLY A 40 8.13 32.34 4.41
C GLY A 40 8.38 31.42 5.61
N VAL A 41 9.16 30.33 5.45
CA VAL A 41 9.49 29.42 6.56
C VAL A 41 10.66 29.99 7.36
N LYS A 42 10.38 30.99 8.21
CA LYS A 42 11.31 31.43 9.27
C LYS A 42 11.32 30.36 10.37
N GLY A 43 12.42 29.65 10.49
CA GLY A 43 12.68 28.80 11.65
C GLY A 43 12.67 29.60 12.95
N LYS A 44 11.61 29.55 13.69
CA LYS A 44 11.51 30.10 15.04
C LYS A 44 11.88 29.01 16.03
N SER A 45 12.96 29.19 16.75
CA SER A 45 13.30 28.40 17.93
C SER A 45 12.21 28.64 18.96
N VAL A 46 11.50 27.57 19.35
CA VAL A 46 10.42 27.67 20.34
C VAL A 46 10.99 27.57 21.73
N ALA A 47 11.06 28.72 22.42
CA ALA A 47 11.07 28.76 23.86
C ALA A 47 9.68 28.34 24.38
N LYS A 48 9.71 27.54 25.43
CA LYS A 48 8.59 26.97 26.15
C LYS A 48 7.72 28.07 26.74
N GLU A 49 6.53 28.30 26.26
CA GLU A 49 5.51 29.08 26.93
C GLU A 49 4.16 28.37 26.85
N SER A 50 3.65 28.04 28.06
CA SER A 50 2.37 27.39 28.25
C SER A 50 1.25 28.38 28.05
N VAL A 51 0.41 28.21 27.02
CA VAL A 51 -0.90 28.86 26.95
C VAL A 51 -1.95 27.80 26.66
N ALA A 52 -2.83 27.63 27.63
CA ALA A 52 -4.04 26.83 27.50
C ALA A 52 -4.94 27.46 26.42
N GLY A 53 -5.06 26.79 25.31
CA GLY A 53 -6.00 27.08 24.24
C GLY A 53 -6.54 25.77 23.71
N SER A 54 -7.76 25.43 24.15
CA SER A 54 -8.47 24.21 23.77
C SER A 54 -8.78 24.24 22.29
N GLN A 55 -7.88 23.70 21.45
CA GLN A 55 -8.27 23.17 20.14
C GLN A 55 -8.54 21.69 20.34
N ALA A 56 -9.82 21.35 20.37
CA ALA A 56 -10.28 19.98 20.27
C ALA A 56 -9.79 19.41 18.91
N THR A 57 -8.58 18.85 18.93
CA THR A 57 -8.14 17.92 17.91
C THR A 57 -9.03 16.71 18.08
N ALA A 58 -10.05 16.57 17.25
CA ALA A 58 -10.87 15.38 17.20
C ALA A 58 -9.90 14.20 16.96
N THR A 59 -9.60 13.46 18.01
CA THR A 59 -8.95 12.15 17.90
C THR A 59 -9.84 11.35 16.95
N PRO A 60 -9.34 10.84 15.82
CA PRO A 60 -10.15 10.01 14.95
C PRO A 60 -10.67 8.86 15.82
N THR A 61 -11.99 8.79 15.97
CA THR A 61 -12.65 7.70 16.68
C THR A 61 -12.32 6.43 15.91
N GLN A 62 -11.42 5.63 16.46
CA GLN A 62 -11.00 4.37 15.85
C GLN A 62 -12.23 3.46 15.81
N LYS A 63 -12.79 3.26 14.62
CA LYS A 63 -13.92 2.37 14.44
C LYS A 63 -13.49 0.94 14.77
N ASN A 64 -14.27 0.26 15.61
CA ASN A 64 -14.07 -1.16 15.90
C ASN A 64 -14.74 -1.98 14.80
N TYR A 65 -13.96 -2.45 13.84
CA TYR A 65 -14.40 -3.35 12.80
C TYR A 65 -14.37 -4.82 13.27
N LYS A 66 -15.41 -5.58 12.97
CA LYS A 66 -15.43 -7.03 13.19
C LYS A 66 -14.41 -7.68 12.24
N SER A 67 -13.61 -8.61 12.74
CA SER A 67 -12.69 -9.42 11.92
C SER A 67 -13.35 -10.76 11.58
N VAL A 68 -13.08 -11.24 10.36
CA VAL A 68 -13.51 -12.54 9.86
C VAL A 68 -12.31 -13.36 9.38
N LEU A 69 -12.54 -14.49 8.70
CA LEU A 69 -11.52 -15.39 8.17
C LEU A 69 -10.35 -14.63 7.51
N GLY A 70 -9.12 -15.11 7.74
CA GLY A 70 -7.91 -14.49 7.18
C GLY A 70 -7.58 -13.11 7.72
N GLY A 71 -8.25 -12.65 8.79
CA GLY A 71 -8.03 -11.32 9.37
C GLY A 71 -8.64 -10.17 8.55
N PHE A 72 -9.56 -10.45 7.65
CA PHE A 72 -10.32 -9.42 6.96
C PHE A 72 -11.27 -8.70 7.89
N LEU A 73 -11.32 -7.38 7.81
CA LEU A 73 -12.25 -6.53 8.53
C LEU A 73 -13.54 -6.36 7.74
N VAL A 74 -14.68 -6.46 8.42
CA VAL A 74 -15.99 -6.16 7.83
C VAL A 74 -16.21 -4.66 7.93
N THR A 75 -16.20 -3.97 6.80
CA THR A 75 -16.34 -2.52 6.75
C THR A 75 -17.81 -2.11 6.87
N ASP A 76 -18.06 -0.83 7.11
CA ASP A 76 -19.39 -0.22 7.09
C ASP A 76 -19.92 0.08 5.67
N LYS A 77 -19.12 -0.23 4.64
CA LYS A 77 -19.46 0.04 3.24
C LYS A 77 -20.43 -1.01 2.71
N GLU A 78 -21.28 -0.59 1.79
CA GLU A 78 -22.10 -1.50 1.00
C GLU A 78 -21.23 -2.30 0.02
N VAL A 79 -21.77 -3.45 -0.42
CA VAL A 79 -21.09 -4.27 -1.43
C VAL A 79 -21.05 -3.50 -2.76
N CYS A 80 -19.86 -3.29 -3.29
CA CYS A 80 -19.67 -2.63 -4.58
C CYS A 80 -19.60 -3.65 -5.72
N LEU A 81 -20.35 -3.37 -6.77
CA LEU A 81 -20.48 -4.21 -7.95
C LEU A 81 -20.20 -3.41 -9.22
N ALA A 82 -19.58 -4.06 -10.22
CA ALA A 82 -19.51 -3.59 -11.59
C ALA A 82 -20.16 -4.63 -12.51
N GLY A 83 -21.20 -4.23 -13.22
CA GLY A 83 -21.94 -5.19 -14.07
C GLY A 83 -22.53 -6.38 -13.31
N GLY A 84 -22.86 -6.19 -12.02
CA GLY A 84 -23.35 -7.26 -11.14
C GLY A 84 -22.28 -8.16 -10.53
N LYS A 85 -20.99 -7.92 -10.82
CA LYS A 85 -19.84 -8.67 -10.29
C LYS A 85 -19.21 -7.91 -9.12
N PRO A 86 -18.85 -8.56 -7.99
CA PRO A 86 -18.12 -7.91 -6.92
C PRO A 86 -16.78 -7.37 -7.40
N LEU A 87 -16.49 -6.11 -7.08
CA LEU A 87 -15.20 -5.49 -7.32
C LEU A 87 -14.16 -6.04 -6.33
N VAL A 88 -13.01 -6.45 -6.83
CA VAL A 88 -11.91 -7.01 -6.02
C VAL A 88 -10.64 -6.25 -6.33
N TYR A 89 -10.05 -5.60 -5.32
CA TYR A 89 -8.84 -4.81 -5.48
C TYR A 89 -7.68 -5.40 -4.70
N PHE A 90 -6.53 -5.49 -5.35
CA PHE A 90 -5.25 -5.80 -4.75
C PHE A 90 -4.27 -4.67 -5.01
N PHE A 91 -3.84 -3.99 -3.95
CA PHE A 91 -2.81 -2.95 -4.01
C PHE A 91 -1.49 -3.49 -3.47
N GLY A 92 -0.43 -3.33 -4.23
CA GLY A 92 0.89 -3.86 -3.89
C GLY A 92 2.03 -3.13 -4.58
N SER A 93 3.25 -3.49 -4.17
CA SER A 93 4.48 -2.97 -4.79
C SER A 93 5.54 -4.05 -4.92
N SER A 94 6.35 -4.00 -5.97
CA SER A 94 7.48 -4.89 -6.21
C SER A 94 8.60 -4.72 -5.16
N SER A 95 8.68 -3.57 -4.52
CA SER A 95 9.62 -3.30 -3.43
C SER A 95 9.17 -3.89 -2.08
N CYS A 96 7.94 -4.42 -1.99
CA CYS A 96 7.36 -4.98 -0.78
C CYS A 96 7.40 -6.52 -0.83
N PRO A 97 8.18 -7.20 0.02
CA PRO A 97 8.25 -8.67 0.02
C PRO A 97 6.90 -9.35 0.28
N HIS A 98 6.10 -8.81 1.19
CA HIS A 98 4.76 -9.31 1.51
C HIS A 98 3.80 -9.20 0.32
N CYS A 99 3.93 -8.13 -0.48
CA CYS A 99 3.15 -7.96 -1.70
C CYS A 99 3.55 -8.98 -2.78
N THR A 100 4.85 -9.25 -2.88
CA THR A 100 5.38 -10.27 -3.82
C THR A 100 4.89 -11.67 -3.45
N TRP A 101 4.74 -11.96 -2.17
CA TRP A 101 4.14 -13.21 -1.68
C TRP A 101 2.64 -13.28 -1.99
N GLU A 102 1.90 -12.20 -1.75
CA GLU A 102 0.43 -12.14 -1.90
C GLU A 102 -0.01 -12.19 -3.36
N LYS A 103 0.77 -11.58 -4.27
CA LYS A 103 0.42 -11.44 -5.69
C LYS A 103 0.05 -12.77 -6.38
N PRO A 104 0.84 -13.86 -6.32
CA PRO A 104 0.47 -15.12 -6.93
C PRO A 104 -0.75 -15.77 -6.28
N VAL A 105 -1.00 -15.56 -5.00
CA VAL A 105 -2.20 -16.05 -4.30
C VAL A 105 -3.44 -15.37 -4.87
N MET A 106 -3.42 -14.03 -4.93
CA MET A 106 -4.53 -13.25 -5.49
C MET A 106 -4.79 -13.60 -6.96
N ALA A 107 -3.75 -13.69 -7.78
CA ALA A 107 -3.88 -14.07 -9.19
C ALA A 107 -4.51 -15.46 -9.37
N LYS A 108 -4.11 -16.44 -8.54
CA LYS A 108 -4.67 -17.79 -8.57
C LYS A 108 -6.14 -17.80 -8.16
N VAL A 109 -6.49 -17.09 -7.10
CA VAL A 109 -7.87 -16.96 -6.64
C VAL A 109 -8.73 -16.25 -7.71
N ALA A 110 -8.29 -15.10 -8.21
CA ALA A 110 -9.00 -14.37 -9.25
C ALA A 110 -9.27 -15.24 -10.49
N LYS A 111 -8.25 -15.99 -10.94
CA LYS A 111 -8.40 -16.95 -12.04
C LYS A 111 -9.46 -18.02 -11.75
N SER A 112 -9.60 -18.49 -10.51
CA SER A 112 -10.60 -19.52 -10.15
C SER A 112 -12.03 -19.00 -10.14
N PHE A 113 -12.23 -17.69 -9.97
CA PHE A 113 -13.54 -17.04 -10.06
C PHE A 113 -13.88 -16.56 -11.47
N GLY A 114 -12.87 -16.27 -12.31
CA GLY A 114 -13.07 -15.86 -13.70
C GLY A 114 -14.03 -14.68 -13.84
N GLU A 115 -15.12 -14.89 -14.59
CA GLU A 115 -16.13 -13.86 -14.88
C GLU A 115 -17.09 -13.54 -13.70
N GLU A 116 -17.01 -14.24 -12.57
CA GLU A 116 -17.90 -14.01 -11.44
C GLU A 116 -17.47 -12.80 -10.56
N ILE A 117 -16.26 -12.29 -10.77
CA ILE A 117 -15.71 -11.11 -10.08
C ILE A 117 -15.10 -10.12 -11.09
N ASP A 118 -14.92 -8.87 -10.66
CA ASP A 118 -14.16 -7.86 -11.40
C ASP A 118 -12.87 -7.56 -10.63
N TYR A 119 -11.75 -8.14 -11.10
CA TYR A 119 -10.46 -8.13 -10.40
C TYR A 119 -9.52 -7.04 -10.94
N HIS A 120 -9.09 -6.16 -10.05
CA HIS A 120 -8.16 -5.06 -10.29
C HIS A 120 -6.84 -5.31 -9.58
N GLU A 121 -5.78 -5.62 -10.33
CA GLU A 121 -4.43 -5.73 -9.80
C GLU A 121 -3.71 -4.37 -9.90
N ASN A 122 -3.61 -3.67 -8.78
CA ASN A 122 -2.90 -2.39 -8.65
C ASN A 122 -1.49 -2.61 -8.08
N PHE A 123 -0.64 -3.27 -8.84
CA PHE A 123 0.73 -3.58 -8.47
C PHE A 123 1.68 -2.58 -9.14
N ASP A 124 2.42 -1.80 -8.33
CA ASP A 124 3.23 -0.65 -8.79
C ASP A 124 2.40 0.37 -9.63
N SER A 125 1.14 0.53 -9.32
CA SER A 125 0.18 1.35 -10.06
C SER A 125 -0.55 2.31 -9.14
N SER A 126 -0.86 3.50 -9.64
CA SER A 126 -1.76 4.47 -9.00
C SER A 126 -3.21 4.35 -9.50
N THR A 127 -3.51 3.39 -10.37
CA THR A 127 -4.89 3.08 -10.77
C THR A 127 -5.71 2.74 -9.54
N ASP A 128 -6.98 3.16 -9.49
CA ASP A 128 -7.88 2.96 -8.35
C ASP A 128 -7.38 3.57 -7.01
N SER A 129 -6.48 4.56 -7.03
CA SER A 129 -5.99 5.22 -5.80
C SER A 129 -7.11 5.84 -4.98
N GLU A 130 -8.17 6.33 -5.63
CA GLU A 130 -9.36 6.85 -4.95
C GLU A 130 -10.12 5.77 -4.18
N VAL A 131 -10.01 4.48 -4.58
CA VAL A 131 -10.56 3.36 -3.81
C VAL A 131 -9.72 3.15 -2.56
N PHE A 132 -8.38 3.15 -2.69
CA PHE A 132 -7.45 3.02 -1.59
C PHE A 132 -7.70 4.09 -0.51
N GLU A 133 -7.85 5.35 -0.91
CA GLU A 133 -8.06 6.49 -0.02
C GLU A 133 -9.36 6.41 0.80
N LYS A 134 -10.40 5.76 0.27
CA LYS A 134 -11.68 5.55 0.97
C LYS A 134 -11.57 4.68 2.23
N TYR A 135 -10.42 4.04 2.45
CA TYR A 135 -10.15 3.18 3.60
C TYR A 135 -9.07 3.76 4.53
N ALA A 136 -8.85 5.07 4.53
CA ALA A 136 -7.83 5.72 5.36
C ALA A 136 -8.02 5.48 6.87
N ASP A 137 -9.23 5.15 7.31
CA ASP A 137 -9.56 4.76 8.68
C ASP A 137 -9.14 3.32 9.04
N ILE A 138 -8.92 2.46 8.03
CA ILE A 138 -8.40 1.08 8.17
C ILE A 138 -6.93 1.02 7.77
N ASN A 139 -6.57 1.72 6.70
CA ASN A 139 -5.25 1.65 6.08
C ASN A 139 -4.65 3.05 5.88
N PRO A 140 -3.69 3.47 6.71
CA PRO A 140 -3.04 4.77 6.59
C PRO A 140 -1.99 4.86 5.46
N GLY A 141 -1.94 3.89 4.53
CA GLY A 141 -1.01 3.92 3.39
C GLY A 141 -0.15 2.67 3.21
N TYR A 142 -0.46 1.56 3.85
CA TYR A 142 0.34 0.33 3.78
C TYR A 142 -0.10 -0.61 2.65
N VAL A 143 0.86 -1.38 2.15
CA VAL A 143 0.65 -2.47 1.19
C VAL A 143 1.33 -3.77 1.69
N PRO A 144 0.83 -4.97 1.34
CA PRO A 144 -0.33 -5.21 0.50
C PRO A 144 -1.62 -4.76 1.17
N PHE A 145 -2.58 -4.32 0.36
CA PHE A 145 -3.92 -3.98 0.81
C PHE A 145 -4.94 -4.62 -0.12
N LEU A 146 -5.87 -5.36 0.46
CA LEU A 146 -6.90 -6.11 -0.23
C LEU A 146 -8.28 -5.54 0.11
N VAL A 147 -9.12 -5.35 -0.91
CA VAL A 147 -10.51 -4.94 -0.77
C VAL A 147 -11.38 -5.88 -1.59
N LEU A 148 -12.29 -6.59 -0.93
CA LEU A 148 -13.17 -7.57 -1.54
C LEU A 148 -14.61 -7.06 -1.45
N GLY A 149 -15.21 -6.74 -2.60
CA GLY A 149 -16.57 -6.24 -2.72
C GLY A 149 -16.83 -4.97 -1.90
N CYS A 150 -15.84 -4.12 -1.69
CA CYS A 150 -15.88 -2.98 -0.77
C CYS A 150 -16.19 -3.32 0.69
N LYS A 151 -16.83 -4.45 0.95
CA LYS A 151 -17.33 -4.88 2.27
C LYS A 151 -16.26 -5.46 3.17
N TYR A 152 -15.23 -6.09 2.59
CA TYR A 152 -14.15 -6.71 3.34
C TYR A 152 -12.82 -6.09 2.94
N ALA A 153 -12.01 -5.72 3.93
CA ALA A 153 -10.71 -5.11 3.69
C ALA A 153 -9.65 -5.67 4.63
N ARG A 154 -8.40 -5.80 4.16
CA ARG A 154 -7.27 -6.22 4.99
C ARG A 154 -5.98 -5.55 4.55
N VAL A 155 -5.22 -5.06 5.54
CA VAL A 155 -3.84 -4.62 5.39
C VAL A 155 -2.92 -5.80 5.72
N GLY A 156 -1.92 -6.03 4.88
CA GLY A 156 -0.96 -7.12 5.05
C GLY A 156 -1.35 -8.38 4.27
N SER A 157 -0.42 -9.33 4.24
CA SER A 157 -0.56 -10.64 3.58
C SER A 157 -0.97 -11.75 4.54
N GLY A 158 -1.45 -12.86 3.98
CA GLY A 158 -1.74 -14.09 4.74
C GLY A 158 -0.54 -14.99 5.01
N GLU A 159 0.70 -14.52 4.80
CA GLU A 159 1.92 -15.34 4.89
C GLU A 159 2.20 -15.98 6.27
N ARG A 160 1.46 -15.53 7.30
CA ARG A 160 1.59 -16.03 8.69
C ARG A 160 0.33 -16.72 9.22
N LEU A 161 -0.61 -17.07 8.36
CA LEU A 161 -1.83 -17.75 8.77
C LEU A 161 -1.57 -19.23 9.17
N GLY A 162 -0.60 -19.88 8.55
CA GLY A 162 -0.20 -21.24 8.82
C GLY A 162 1.16 -21.33 9.52
N LYS A 163 1.57 -22.56 9.83
CA LYS A 163 2.87 -22.89 10.46
C LYS A 163 4.05 -22.77 9.50
N ASP A 164 3.79 -22.82 8.20
CA ASP A 164 4.77 -22.70 7.14
C ASP A 164 4.16 -21.99 5.91
N ASN A 165 5.00 -21.75 4.90
CA ASN A 165 4.58 -21.02 3.71
C ASN A 165 3.49 -21.77 2.91
N ALA A 166 3.57 -23.10 2.84
CA ALA A 166 2.60 -23.91 2.09
C ALA A 166 1.21 -23.86 2.77
N GLU A 167 1.17 -24.06 4.08
CA GLU A 167 -0.06 -23.96 4.86
C GLU A 167 -0.63 -22.55 4.84
N SER A 168 0.22 -21.52 4.98
CA SER A 168 -0.20 -20.11 4.89
C SER A 168 -0.86 -19.80 3.54
N THR A 169 -0.26 -20.29 2.43
CA THR A 169 -0.83 -20.11 1.09
C THR A 169 -2.21 -20.74 0.96
N LEU A 170 -2.38 -21.96 1.49
CA LEU A 170 -3.68 -22.66 1.44
C LEU A 170 -4.74 -21.94 2.27
N LEU A 171 -4.39 -21.51 3.48
CA LEU A 171 -5.31 -20.79 4.37
C LEU A 171 -5.69 -19.41 3.81
N GLU A 172 -4.75 -18.72 3.18
CA GLU A 172 -5.01 -17.45 2.53
C GLU A 172 -5.95 -17.61 1.32
N GLU A 173 -5.65 -18.55 0.43
CA GLU A 173 -6.54 -18.85 -0.70
C GLU A 173 -7.95 -19.22 -0.21
N GLU A 174 -8.05 -20.02 0.84
CA GLU A 174 -9.32 -20.43 1.42
C GLU A 174 -10.10 -19.24 2.00
N ALA A 175 -9.43 -18.38 2.76
CA ALA A 175 -10.07 -17.20 3.36
C ALA A 175 -10.64 -16.26 2.30
N ILE A 176 -9.84 -15.94 1.27
CA ILE A 176 -10.26 -15.07 0.17
C ILE A 176 -11.41 -15.72 -0.61
N LYS A 177 -11.27 -17.00 -0.99
CA LYS A 177 -12.32 -17.75 -1.71
C LYS A 177 -13.63 -17.78 -0.92
N THR A 178 -13.59 -18.00 0.39
CA THR A 178 -14.78 -18.03 1.23
C THR A 178 -15.54 -16.70 1.21
N ILE A 179 -14.80 -15.58 1.33
CA ILE A 179 -15.38 -14.25 1.25
C ILE A 179 -15.98 -13.98 -0.14
N LEU A 180 -15.23 -14.31 -1.20
CA LEU A 180 -15.70 -14.13 -2.58
C LEU A 180 -16.93 -15.00 -2.86
N CYS A 181 -16.99 -16.23 -2.38
CA CYS A 181 -18.15 -17.09 -2.51
C CYS A 181 -19.40 -16.50 -1.82
N LYS A 182 -19.21 -15.82 -0.67
CA LYS A 182 -20.31 -15.07 -0.04
C LYS A 182 -20.76 -13.91 -0.93
N LEU A 183 -19.84 -13.14 -1.48
CA LEU A 183 -20.13 -11.98 -2.31
C LEU A 183 -20.78 -12.35 -3.66
N THR A 184 -20.38 -13.48 -4.24
CA THR A 184 -20.92 -14.00 -5.51
C THR A 184 -22.16 -14.89 -5.35
N THR A 185 -22.69 -15.00 -4.11
CA THR A 185 -23.84 -15.89 -3.79
C THR A 185 -23.59 -17.35 -4.19
N GLY A 186 -22.39 -17.86 -3.94
CA GLY A 186 -21.99 -19.26 -4.14
C GLY A 186 -21.51 -19.59 -5.54
N LYS A 187 -21.06 -18.61 -6.32
CA LYS A 187 -20.53 -18.84 -7.67
C LYS A 187 -19.01 -18.54 -7.74
N PRO A 188 -18.26 -19.25 -8.60
CA PRO A 188 -18.69 -20.45 -9.33
C PRO A 188 -18.84 -21.65 -8.37
N GLN A 189 -19.79 -22.54 -8.63
CA GLN A 189 -20.04 -23.70 -7.80
C GLN A 189 -18.81 -24.59 -7.63
N SER A 190 -18.00 -24.73 -8.69
CA SER A 190 -16.75 -25.52 -8.64
C SER A 190 -15.76 -25.08 -7.56
N VAL A 191 -15.83 -23.80 -7.13
CA VAL A 191 -15.00 -23.24 -6.05
C VAL A 191 -15.77 -23.23 -4.72
N CYS A 192 -17.05 -22.86 -4.76
CA CYS A 192 -17.81 -22.51 -3.56
C CYS A 192 -18.48 -23.70 -2.88
N ASP A 193 -18.76 -24.80 -3.58
CA ASP A 193 -19.45 -25.96 -2.99
C ASP A 193 -18.69 -26.56 -1.80
N GLY A 194 -17.36 -26.57 -1.83
CA GLY A 194 -16.53 -27.06 -0.72
C GLY A 194 -16.40 -26.09 0.46
N LEU A 195 -16.94 -24.87 0.36
CA LEU A 195 -16.73 -23.80 1.35
C LEU A 195 -18.03 -23.39 2.07
N LYS A 196 -19.16 -24.07 1.85
CA LYS A 196 -20.49 -23.70 2.37
C LYS A 196 -20.52 -23.52 3.88
N ASP A 197 -19.89 -24.43 4.63
CA ASP A 197 -19.82 -24.35 6.09
C ASP A 197 -19.06 -23.12 6.59
N LYS A 198 -18.01 -22.70 5.85
CA LYS A 198 -17.22 -21.51 6.17
C LYS A 198 -17.91 -20.21 5.78
N ILE A 199 -18.64 -20.22 4.66
CA ILE A 199 -19.44 -19.08 4.22
C ILE A 199 -20.49 -18.72 5.28
N SER A 200 -21.12 -19.71 5.91
CA SER A 200 -22.10 -19.50 6.98
C SER A 200 -21.53 -18.85 8.25
N GLN A 201 -20.20 -18.90 8.44
CA GLN A 201 -19.50 -18.29 9.58
C GLN A 201 -19.13 -16.82 9.35
N ILE A 202 -19.25 -16.35 8.11
CA ILE A 202 -19.00 -14.94 7.76
C ILE A 202 -20.36 -14.20 7.83
N GLU A 203 -20.58 -13.47 8.89
CA GLU A 203 -21.75 -12.61 9.05
C GLU A 203 -21.46 -11.17 8.59
#